data_8321e80d3836548fa7ca870264f1d93a
#
_entry.id   8321e80d3836548fa7ca870264f1d93a
#
_cell.length_a   1.000
_cell.length_b   1.000
_cell.length_c   1.000
_cell.angle_alpha   90.00
_cell.angle_beta   90.00
_cell.angle_gamma   90.00
#
_symmetry.space_group_name_H-M   'P 1'
#
loop_
_entity.id
_entity.type
_entity.pdbx_description
1 polymer ?
#
loop_
_entity_poly.entity_id
_entity_poly.type
_entity_poly.pdbx_seq_one_letter_code
_entity_poly.pdbx_strand_id
1 'polypeptide(L)'
;FPYTTLFRLEYTKLFFSNEDYEQELKKIRQYEQSQEIVDNLLHLSERLEDLQAKGVNTGFVNKIGYEMYFGTAGNHRSAGEAMIMLAFLIVSLAGIKSYEGSQNADKFIKSTKRGRSILYRRKCAVALIVTLFVFLMPTLSGFYNISKTYGITEFQVAAQSLDEFAKFPLTVSLGGLLLIVWIFRFIMLAAVAGFIIFLSGRTKNMMVSVF
;
A
#
# COMPACT_ATOMS: atom_id res chain seq x y z
N PHE A 1 17.77 -14.50 30.26
CA PHE A 1 17.33 -13.93 31.55
C PHE A 1 17.75 -12.46 31.60
N PRO A 2 16.87 -11.48 31.32
CA PRO A 2 17.23 -10.06 31.25
C PRO A 2 17.55 -9.44 32.64
N TYR A 3 17.10 -10.06 33.73
CA TYR A 3 17.28 -9.53 35.08
C TYR A 3 18.71 -9.65 35.62
N THR A 4 19.49 -10.62 35.15
CA THR A 4 20.88 -10.83 35.61
C THR A 4 21.84 -9.79 35.03
N THR A 5 21.59 -9.29 33.82
CA THR A 5 22.43 -8.27 33.19
C THR A 5 22.21 -6.87 33.81
N LEU A 6 20.98 -6.51 34.12
CA LEU A 6 20.66 -5.24 34.80
C LEU A 6 21.24 -5.18 36.21
N PHE A 7 21.17 -6.29 37.01
CA PHE A 7 21.78 -6.37 38.35
C PHE A 7 23.29 -6.26 38.29
N ARG A 8 23.92 -6.85 37.28
CA ARG A 8 25.38 -6.77 37.07
C ARG A 8 25.81 -5.36 36.72
N LEU A 9 25.05 -4.63 35.95
CA LEU A 9 25.28 -3.25 35.54
C LEU A 9 25.18 -2.27 36.74
N GLU A 10 24.24 -2.45 37.65
CA GLU A 10 24.15 -1.64 38.87
C GLU A 10 25.32 -1.88 39.83
N TYR A 11 25.79 -3.13 39.96
CA TYR A 11 26.98 -3.45 40.78
C TYR A 11 28.27 -2.89 40.20
N THR A 12 28.46 -2.93 38.88
CA THR A 12 29.65 -2.39 38.21
C THR A 12 29.71 -0.86 38.34
N LYS A 13 28.58 -0.17 38.32
CA LYS A 13 28.52 1.30 38.49
C LYS A 13 29.02 1.77 39.87
N LEU A 14 28.95 0.91 40.86
CA LEU A 14 29.39 1.19 42.26
C LEU A 14 30.90 0.99 42.48
N PHE A 15 31.59 0.19 41.64
CA PHE A 15 32.96 -0.28 41.91
C PHE A 15 33.99 0.13 40.85
N PHE A 16 33.58 0.62 39.69
CA PHE A 16 34.48 0.97 38.59
C PHE A 16 34.50 2.47 38.31
N SER A 17 35.61 2.96 37.75
CA SER A 17 35.67 4.34 37.26
C SER A 17 34.70 4.55 36.11
N ASN A 18 34.25 5.79 35.87
CA ASN A 18 33.31 6.07 34.78
C ASN A 18 33.77 5.58 33.38
N GLU A 19 35.10 5.58 33.16
CA GLU A 19 35.67 5.14 31.87
C GLU A 19 35.60 3.63 31.69
N ASP A 20 35.90 2.86 32.75
CA ASP A 20 35.80 1.39 32.72
C ASP A 20 34.35 0.94 32.56
N TYR A 21 33.41 1.63 33.20
CA TYR A 21 31.99 1.36 33.08
C TYR A 21 31.50 1.56 31.65
N GLU A 22 31.90 2.63 30.97
CA GLU A 22 31.53 2.89 29.57
C GLU A 22 32.12 1.87 28.59
N GLN A 23 33.34 1.38 28.86
CA GLN A 23 33.93 0.33 28.05
C GLN A 23 33.22 -1.03 28.21
N GLU A 24 32.85 -1.41 29.42
CA GLU A 24 32.05 -2.62 29.67
C GLU A 24 30.65 -2.51 29.05
N LEU A 25 30.01 -1.34 29.14
CA LEU A 25 28.74 -1.07 28.50
C LEU A 25 28.79 -1.22 26.96
N LYS A 26 29.86 -0.75 26.32
CA LYS A 26 30.11 -0.95 24.89
C LYS A 26 30.26 -2.43 24.53
N LYS A 27 31.01 -3.19 25.31
CA LYS A 27 31.16 -4.65 25.09
C LYS A 27 29.83 -5.39 25.23
N ILE A 28 29.02 -5.06 26.24
CA ILE A 28 27.70 -5.66 26.42
C ILE A 28 26.78 -5.34 25.26
N ARG A 29 26.73 -4.09 24.81
CA ARG A 29 25.93 -3.70 23.64
C ARG A 29 26.37 -4.41 22.35
N GLN A 30 27.67 -4.54 22.13
CA GLN A 30 28.20 -5.30 20.99
C GLN A 30 27.81 -6.78 21.07
N TYR A 31 27.86 -7.36 22.26
CA TYR A 31 27.44 -8.75 22.47
C TYR A 31 25.94 -8.94 22.24
N GLU A 32 25.10 -8.06 22.76
CA GLU A 32 23.65 -8.08 22.53
C GLU A 32 23.32 -7.92 21.04
N GLN A 33 23.96 -6.98 20.34
CA GLN A 33 23.80 -6.82 18.90
C GLN A 33 24.24 -8.06 18.11
N SER A 34 25.34 -8.72 18.53
CA SER A 34 25.80 -9.95 17.87
C SER A 34 24.83 -11.12 18.09
N GLN A 35 24.26 -11.25 19.28
CA GLN A 35 23.23 -12.26 19.59
C GLN A 35 21.94 -12.01 18.77
N GLU A 36 21.48 -10.78 18.69
CA GLU A 36 20.33 -10.41 17.88
C GLU A 36 20.54 -10.75 16.40
N ILE A 37 21.75 -10.52 15.86
CA ILE A 37 22.10 -10.90 14.49
C ILE A 37 22.05 -12.43 14.32
N VAL A 38 22.61 -13.18 15.26
CA VAL A 38 22.60 -14.66 15.22
C VAL A 38 21.17 -15.20 15.27
N ASP A 39 20.34 -14.69 16.17
CA ASP A 39 18.94 -15.10 16.29
C ASP A 39 18.14 -14.77 15.02
N ASN A 40 18.37 -13.60 14.44
CA ASN A 40 17.76 -13.21 13.16
C ASN A 40 18.20 -14.13 12.01
N LEU A 41 19.49 -14.51 11.96
CA LEU A 41 20.00 -15.45 10.96
C LEU A 41 19.44 -16.87 11.14
N LEU A 42 19.26 -17.34 12.36
CA LEU A 42 18.64 -18.63 12.66
C LEU A 42 17.16 -18.64 12.19
N HIS A 43 16.41 -17.63 12.55
CA HIS A 43 15.02 -17.47 12.07
C HIS A 43 14.93 -17.40 10.55
N LEU A 44 15.91 -16.72 9.91
CA LEU A 44 15.94 -16.65 8.45
C LEU A 44 16.26 -18.00 7.81
N SER A 45 17.18 -18.78 8.40
CA SER A 45 17.54 -20.11 7.90
C SER A 45 16.38 -21.11 8.04
N GLU A 46 15.73 -21.16 9.19
CA GLU A 46 14.55 -22.02 9.43
C GLU A 46 13.42 -21.68 8.44
N ARG A 47 13.22 -20.38 8.21
CA ARG A 47 12.21 -19.90 7.25
C ARG A 47 12.55 -20.28 5.81
N LEU A 48 13.80 -20.17 5.39
CA LEU A 48 14.24 -20.56 4.07
C LEU A 48 14.06 -22.06 3.85
N GLU A 49 14.37 -22.89 4.84
CA GLU A 49 14.16 -24.34 4.78
C GLU A 49 12.66 -24.67 4.63
N ASP A 50 11.79 -24.03 5.40
CA ASP A 50 10.32 -24.23 5.31
C ASP A 50 9.77 -23.81 3.94
N LEU A 51 10.25 -22.71 3.37
CA LEU A 51 9.85 -22.25 2.03
C LEU A 51 10.38 -23.18 0.93
N GLN A 52 11.61 -23.69 1.05
CA GLN A 52 12.18 -24.67 0.13
C GLN A 52 11.43 -26.00 0.18
N ALA A 53 11.07 -26.47 1.39
CA ALA A 53 10.25 -27.68 1.56
C ALA A 53 8.88 -27.56 0.90
N LYS A 54 8.32 -26.34 0.83
CA LYS A 54 7.07 -26.02 0.12
C LYS A 54 7.25 -25.84 -1.39
N GLY A 55 8.47 -26.01 -1.92
CA GLY A 55 8.77 -25.83 -3.35
C GLY A 55 8.63 -24.37 -3.83
N VAL A 56 8.76 -23.42 -2.93
CA VAL A 56 8.60 -22.00 -3.23
C VAL A 56 9.93 -21.42 -3.71
N ASN A 57 9.91 -20.66 -4.80
CA ASN A 57 11.11 -20.00 -5.32
C ASN A 57 11.53 -18.86 -4.39
N THR A 58 12.57 -19.10 -3.61
CA THR A 58 13.16 -18.12 -2.68
C THR A 58 14.35 -17.43 -3.33
N GLY A 59 14.48 -16.13 -3.18
CA GLY A 59 15.59 -15.35 -3.72
C GLY A 59 15.87 -14.12 -2.89
N PHE A 60 17.05 -13.54 -3.11
CA PHE A 60 17.38 -12.25 -2.52
C PHE A 60 16.54 -11.16 -3.17
N VAL A 61 15.75 -10.47 -2.36
CA VAL A 61 14.87 -9.40 -2.79
C VAL A 61 15.35 -8.09 -2.18
N ASN A 62 15.36 -7.03 -2.98
CA ASN A 62 15.60 -5.69 -2.44
C ASN A 62 14.37 -5.24 -1.63
N LYS A 63 14.41 -5.52 -0.32
CA LYS A 63 13.34 -5.26 0.64
C LYS A 63 12.88 -3.80 0.59
N ILE A 64 13.83 -2.84 0.56
CA ILE A 64 13.56 -1.41 0.63
C ILE A 64 12.63 -0.94 -0.49
N GLY A 65 12.82 -1.42 -1.72
CA GLY A 65 11.98 -1.07 -2.86
C GLY A 65 10.52 -1.49 -2.68
N TYR A 66 10.31 -2.70 -2.20
CA TYR A 66 8.97 -3.24 -1.95
C TYR A 66 8.30 -2.59 -0.74
N GLU A 67 9.01 -2.37 0.36
CA GLU A 67 8.51 -1.67 1.55
C GLU A 67 8.08 -0.24 1.20
N MET A 68 8.88 0.48 0.42
CA MET A 68 8.53 1.82 -0.05
C MET A 68 7.30 1.82 -0.96
N TYR A 69 7.14 0.78 -1.78
CA TYR A 69 5.99 0.67 -2.68
C TYR A 69 4.70 0.30 -1.94
N PHE A 70 4.76 -0.69 -1.05
CA PHE A 70 3.59 -1.11 -0.26
C PHE A 70 3.26 -0.14 0.88
N GLY A 71 4.21 0.71 1.29
CA GLY A 71 4.03 1.67 2.37
C GLY A 71 4.17 1.04 3.76
N THR A 72 4.80 -0.13 3.86
CA THR A 72 4.99 -0.87 5.12
C THR A 72 6.06 -0.24 6.01
N ALA A 73 7.03 0.45 5.43
CA ALA A 73 8.11 1.16 6.15
C ALA A 73 7.67 2.47 6.85
N GLY A 74 6.39 2.61 7.21
CA GLY A 74 5.87 3.85 7.81
C GLY A 74 5.78 5.04 6.83
N ASN A 75 5.95 4.77 5.54
CA ASN A 75 5.91 5.79 4.51
C ASN A 75 4.44 6.12 4.13
N HIS A 76 4.01 7.34 4.40
CA HIS A 76 2.67 7.83 4.07
C HIS A 76 2.44 8.12 2.58
N ARG A 77 3.38 7.74 1.70
CA ARG A 77 3.28 7.98 0.26
C ARG A 77 2.02 7.36 -0.35
N SER A 78 1.70 6.13 0.01
CA SER A 78 0.52 5.43 -0.49
C SER A 78 -0.78 6.15 -0.10
N ALA A 79 -0.84 6.75 1.08
CA ALA A 79 -1.96 7.57 1.54
C ALA A 79 -2.04 8.89 0.76
N GLY A 80 -0.90 9.54 0.50
CA GLY A 80 -0.83 10.75 -0.31
C GLY A 80 -1.29 10.52 -1.76
N GLU A 81 -0.83 9.44 -2.39
CA GLU A 81 -1.27 9.04 -3.73
C GLU A 81 -2.79 8.77 -3.76
N ALA A 82 -3.33 8.07 -2.74
CA ALA A 82 -4.76 7.81 -2.65
C ALA A 82 -5.59 9.11 -2.49
N MET A 83 -5.12 10.06 -1.69
CA MET A 83 -5.79 11.36 -1.54
C MET A 83 -5.80 12.15 -2.85
N ILE A 84 -4.70 12.18 -3.59
CA ILE A 84 -4.60 12.83 -4.90
C ILE A 84 -5.58 12.16 -5.88
N MET A 85 -5.60 10.83 -5.95
CA MET A 85 -6.54 10.10 -6.80
C MET A 85 -7.99 10.42 -6.45
N LEU A 86 -8.34 10.46 -5.17
CA LEU A 86 -9.68 10.83 -4.70
C LEU A 86 -10.06 12.25 -5.09
N ALA A 87 -9.16 13.22 -4.90
CA ALA A 87 -9.42 14.61 -5.28
C ALA A 87 -9.68 14.75 -6.78
N PHE A 88 -8.85 14.14 -7.64
CA PHE A 88 -9.06 14.12 -9.08
C PHE A 88 -10.36 13.44 -9.47
N LEU A 89 -10.72 12.35 -8.82
CA LEU A 89 -11.93 11.60 -9.08
C LEU A 89 -13.19 12.41 -8.73
N ILE A 90 -13.19 13.09 -7.57
CA ILE A 90 -14.26 13.96 -7.13
C ILE A 90 -14.45 15.11 -8.15
N VAL A 91 -13.38 15.83 -8.48
CA VAL A 91 -13.45 16.94 -9.43
C VAL A 91 -13.94 16.49 -10.80
N SER A 92 -13.48 15.33 -11.30
CA SER A 92 -13.85 14.82 -12.63
C SER A 92 -15.28 14.29 -12.70
N LEU A 93 -15.79 13.66 -11.64
CA LEU A 93 -17.08 12.97 -11.67
C LEU A 93 -18.24 13.79 -11.09
N ALA A 94 -17.97 14.75 -10.20
CA ALA A 94 -19.03 15.53 -9.54
C ALA A 94 -19.91 16.29 -10.53
N GLY A 95 -19.32 16.76 -11.65
CA GLY A 95 -20.03 17.50 -12.69
C GLY A 95 -20.92 16.67 -13.62
N ILE A 96 -20.69 15.35 -13.72
CA ILE A 96 -21.30 14.53 -14.80
C ILE A 96 -22.83 14.53 -14.75
N LYS A 97 -23.44 14.58 -13.59
CA LYS A 97 -24.90 14.52 -13.45
C LYS A 97 -25.55 15.83 -13.02
N SER A 98 -24.85 16.67 -12.29
CA SER A 98 -25.35 17.97 -11.84
C SER A 98 -25.53 18.95 -13.01
N TYR A 99 -24.67 18.86 -14.03
CA TYR A 99 -24.75 19.68 -15.25
C TYR A 99 -26.09 19.47 -16.02
N GLU A 100 -26.57 18.24 -16.08
CA GLU A 100 -27.85 17.93 -16.75
C GLU A 100 -29.08 18.44 -15.97
N GLY A 101 -29.00 18.42 -14.64
CA GLY A 101 -30.05 18.95 -13.76
C GLY A 101 -30.20 20.46 -13.93
N SER A 102 -29.12 21.20 -14.15
CA SER A 102 -29.13 22.65 -14.33
C SER A 102 -29.74 23.11 -15.66
N GLN A 103 -29.65 22.28 -16.71
CA GLN A 103 -30.14 22.61 -18.05
C GLN A 103 -31.53 22.08 -18.37
N ASN A 104 -32.32 21.55 -17.41
CA ASN A 104 -33.62 20.92 -17.63
C ASN A 104 -33.61 19.77 -18.68
N ALA A 105 -32.44 19.32 -19.13
CA ALA A 105 -32.27 18.21 -20.06
C ALA A 105 -32.88 16.90 -19.54
N ASP A 106 -32.96 16.77 -18.23
CA ASP A 106 -33.58 15.65 -17.51
C ASP A 106 -35.04 15.40 -17.93
N LYS A 107 -35.79 16.45 -18.28
CA LYS A 107 -37.21 16.33 -18.71
C LYS A 107 -37.30 15.66 -20.07
N PHE A 108 -36.41 16.01 -21.02
CA PHE A 108 -36.39 15.41 -22.36
C PHE A 108 -35.93 13.96 -22.33
N ILE A 109 -34.94 13.65 -21.48
CA ILE A 109 -34.39 12.29 -21.34
C ILE A 109 -35.40 11.34 -20.69
N LYS A 110 -36.20 11.85 -19.75
CA LYS A 110 -37.26 11.08 -19.06
C LYS A 110 -38.45 10.74 -19.97
N SER A 111 -38.68 11.50 -21.01
CA SER A 111 -39.78 11.25 -21.97
C SER A 111 -39.49 10.09 -22.93
N THR A 112 -38.25 9.70 -23.13
CA THR A 112 -37.86 8.63 -24.05
C THR A 112 -37.77 7.27 -23.34
N LYS A 113 -38.56 6.29 -23.81
CA LYS A 113 -38.71 4.94 -23.20
C LYS A 113 -37.37 4.16 -23.05
N ARG A 114 -36.38 4.38 -23.93
CA ARG A 114 -35.04 3.75 -23.89
C ARG A 114 -33.91 4.70 -23.50
N GLY A 115 -34.11 6.01 -23.54
CA GLY A 115 -33.04 7.00 -23.33
C GLY A 115 -32.41 6.94 -21.95
N ARG A 116 -33.21 6.65 -20.93
CA ARG A 116 -32.76 6.60 -19.52
C ARG A 116 -31.71 5.53 -19.27
N SER A 117 -31.92 4.29 -19.74
CA SER A 117 -30.99 3.20 -19.47
C SER A 117 -29.70 3.28 -20.30
N ILE A 118 -29.83 3.73 -21.56
CA ILE A 118 -28.67 3.90 -22.45
C ILE A 118 -27.76 5.02 -21.95
N LEU A 119 -28.37 6.16 -21.56
CA LEU A 119 -27.61 7.29 -21.04
C LEU A 119 -26.88 6.92 -19.73
N TYR A 120 -27.56 6.21 -18.81
CA TYR A 120 -26.94 5.76 -17.56
C TYR A 120 -25.76 4.83 -17.82
N ARG A 121 -25.90 3.86 -18.72
CA ARG A 121 -24.79 2.95 -19.10
C ARG A 121 -23.61 3.72 -19.70
N ARG A 122 -23.86 4.69 -20.57
CA ARG A 122 -22.78 5.54 -21.14
C ARG A 122 -22.06 6.35 -20.06
N LYS A 123 -22.81 6.91 -19.11
CA LYS A 123 -22.21 7.64 -17.97
C LYS A 123 -21.34 6.73 -17.09
N CYS A 124 -21.83 5.55 -16.77
CA CYS A 124 -21.04 4.56 -16.02
C CYS A 124 -19.77 4.15 -16.79
N ALA A 125 -19.87 3.97 -18.10
CA ALA A 125 -18.71 3.65 -18.93
C ALA A 125 -17.68 4.79 -18.94
N VAL A 126 -18.12 6.04 -19.13
CA VAL A 126 -17.23 7.21 -19.07
C VAL A 126 -16.59 7.32 -17.69
N ALA A 127 -17.38 7.15 -16.62
CA ALA A 127 -16.85 7.19 -15.27
C ALA A 127 -15.82 6.10 -15.00
N LEU A 128 -16.03 4.88 -15.49
CA LEU A 128 -15.04 3.79 -15.39
C LEU A 128 -13.76 4.13 -16.16
N ILE A 129 -13.87 4.70 -17.36
CA ILE A 129 -12.71 5.11 -18.15
C ILE A 129 -11.93 6.21 -17.40
N VAL A 130 -12.61 7.22 -16.88
CA VAL A 130 -11.98 8.30 -16.08
C VAL A 130 -11.31 7.70 -14.84
N THR A 131 -11.99 6.81 -14.12
CA THR A 131 -11.43 6.14 -12.95
C THR A 131 -10.18 5.33 -13.30
N LEU A 132 -10.19 4.65 -14.45
CA LEU A 132 -9.04 3.89 -14.94
C LEU A 132 -7.84 4.82 -15.22
N PHE A 133 -8.04 5.96 -15.86
CA PHE A 133 -6.97 6.95 -16.09
C PHE A 133 -6.45 7.54 -14.78
N VAL A 134 -7.34 7.94 -13.87
CA VAL A 134 -6.96 8.47 -12.55
C VAL A 134 -6.19 7.45 -11.73
N PHE A 135 -6.47 6.17 -11.90
CA PHE A 135 -5.75 5.08 -11.25
C PHE A 135 -4.39 4.81 -11.91
N LEU A 136 -4.35 4.66 -13.24
CA LEU A 136 -3.15 4.23 -13.96
C LEU A 136 -2.03 5.27 -13.89
N MET A 137 -2.34 6.55 -14.06
CA MET A 137 -1.33 7.60 -14.13
C MET A 137 -0.44 7.68 -12.86
N PRO A 138 -1.00 7.85 -11.64
CA PRO A 138 -0.17 7.90 -10.43
C PRO A 138 0.44 6.53 -10.08
N THR A 139 -0.30 5.43 -10.31
CA THR A 139 0.18 4.07 -9.97
C THR A 139 1.39 3.69 -10.82
N LEU A 140 1.33 3.89 -12.14
CA LEU A 140 2.46 3.58 -13.04
C LEU A 140 3.63 4.53 -12.82
N SER A 141 3.36 5.84 -12.64
CA SER A 141 4.40 6.82 -12.34
C SER A 141 5.09 6.52 -11.01
N GLY A 142 4.33 6.20 -9.97
CA GLY A 142 4.84 5.81 -8.66
C GLY A 142 5.68 4.55 -8.72
N PHE A 143 5.17 3.51 -9.40
CA PHE A 143 5.89 2.26 -9.61
C PHE A 143 7.19 2.47 -10.41
N TYR A 144 7.15 3.22 -11.49
CA TYR A 144 8.32 3.53 -12.31
C TYR A 144 9.41 4.25 -11.51
N ASN A 145 9.03 5.28 -10.73
CA ASN A 145 9.98 6.04 -9.92
C ASN A 145 10.65 5.16 -8.85
N ILE A 146 9.87 4.34 -8.14
CA ILE A 146 10.41 3.45 -7.11
C ILE A 146 11.28 2.36 -7.74
N SER A 147 10.83 1.75 -8.83
CA SER A 147 11.60 0.73 -9.54
C SER A 147 12.93 1.25 -10.04
N LYS A 148 12.96 2.49 -10.57
CA LYS A 148 14.19 3.14 -11.02
C LYS A 148 15.14 3.49 -9.88
N THR A 149 14.61 3.91 -8.73
CA THR A 149 15.41 4.37 -7.59
C THR A 149 15.94 3.21 -6.76
N TYR A 150 15.12 2.19 -6.53
CA TYR A 150 15.40 1.09 -5.61
C TYR A 150 15.62 -0.26 -6.32
N GLY A 151 15.45 -0.35 -7.64
CA GLY A 151 15.74 -1.56 -8.41
C GLY A 151 14.80 -2.73 -8.10
N ILE A 152 13.48 -2.52 -8.24
CA ILE A 152 12.51 -3.63 -8.11
C ILE A 152 12.62 -4.53 -9.33
N THR A 153 13.22 -5.73 -9.18
CA THR A 153 13.49 -6.64 -10.32
C THR A 153 12.95 -8.05 -10.13
N GLU A 154 12.90 -8.55 -8.88
CA GLU A 154 12.66 -9.95 -8.57
C GLU A 154 11.17 -10.31 -8.47
N PHE A 155 10.40 -10.19 -9.58
CA PHE A 155 8.95 -10.43 -9.59
C PHE A 155 8.55 -11.89 -9.42
N GLN A 156 9.46 -12.82 -9.72
CA GLN A 156 9.18 -14.26 -9.66
C GLN A 156 9.40 -14.87 -8.28
N VAL A 157 10.08 -14.15 -7.39
CA VAL A 157 10.35 -14.58 -6.02
C VAL A 157 9.05 -14.54 -5.22
N ALA A 158 8.91 -15.47 -4.28
CA ALA A 158 7.73 -15.57 -3.44
C ALA A 158 7.57 -14.35 -2.52
N ALA A 159 6.34 -13.90 -2.33
CA ALA A 159 6.00 -12.78 -1.46
C ALA A 159 6.43 -13.04 0.00
N GLN A 160 6.44 -14.32 0.43
CA GLN A 160 6.92 -14.72 1.76
C GLN A 160 8.42 -14.46 1.99
N SER A 161 9.19 -14.13 0.94
CA SER A 161 10.59 -13.70 1.10
C SER A 161 10.71 -12.31 1.77
N LEU A 162 9.63 -11.53 1.80
CA LEU A 162 9.53 -10.29 2.56
C LEU A 162 8.98 -10.58 3.97
N ASP A 163 9.57 -9.97 5.00
CA ASP A 163 9.21 -10.20 6.40
C ASP A 163 7.75 -9.85 6.69
N GLU A 164 7.23 -8.77 6.08
CA GLU A 164 5.84 -8.35 6.25
C GLU A 164 4.84 -9.39 5.74
N PHE A 165 5.23 -10.15 4.73
CA PHE A 165 4.39 -11.18 4.11
C PHE A 165 4.80 -12.61 4.50
N ALA A 166 5.69 -12.77 5.50
CA ALA A 166 6.16 -14.07 5.96
C ALA A 166 5.05 -15.03 6.34
N LYS A 167 3.99 -14.51 6.98
CA LYS A 167 2.83 -15.28 7.46
C LYS A 167 1.68 -15.33 6.44
N PHE A 168 1.92 -14.86 5.20
CA PHE A 168 0.87 -14.86 4.18
C PHE A 168 0.51 -16.29 3.78
N PRO A 169 -0.77 -16.70 3.84
CA PRO A 169 -1.18 -18.10 3.67
C PRO A 169 -1.06 -18.61 2.24
N LEU A 170 -0.96 -17.72 1.25
CA LEU A 170 -0.89 -18.07 -0.17
C LEU A 170 0.53 -17.94 -0.69
N THR A 171 1.01 -18.97 -1.39
CA THR A 171 2.29 -18.96 -2.09
C THR A 171 2.15 -18.18 -3.40
N VAL A 172 2.27 -16.86 -3.33
CA VAL A 172 2.15 -15.96 -4.47
C VAL A 172 3.49 -15.31 -4.74
N SER A 173 3.85 -15.14 -6.02
CA SER A 173 5.04 -14.37 -6.40
C SER A 173 4.86 -12.88 -6.07
N LEU A 174 5.96 -12.14 -5.89
CA LEU A 174 5.93 -10.69 -5.66
C LEU A 174 5.21 -9.93 -6.76
N GLY A 175 5.39 -10.36 -8.02
CA GLY A 175 4.62 -9.81 -9.15
C GLY A 175 3.13 -10.07 -9.04
N GLY A 176 2.75 -11.28 -8.62
CA GLY A 176 1.36 -11.64 -8.36
C GLY A 176 0.74 -10.83 -7.22
N LEU A 177 1.49 -10.63 -6.13
CA LEU A 177 1.07 -9.78 -5.01
C LEU A 177 0.85 -8.33 -5.46
N LEU A 178 1.76 -7.78 -6.28
CA LEU A 178 1.61 -6.46 -6.88
C LEU A 178 0.31 -6.32 -7.68
N LEU A 179 0.02 -7.30 -8.55
CA LEU A 179 -1.21 -7.31 -9.33
C LEU A 179 -2.46 -7.41 -8.45
N ILE A 180 -2.44 -8.24 -7.43
CA ILE A 180 -3.54 -8.34 -6.46
C ILE A 180 -3.80 -6.98 -5.79
N VAL A 181 -2.75 -6.34 -5.30
CA VAL A 181 -2.87 -5.01 -4.67
C VAL A 181 -3.40 -3.96 -5.65
N TRP A 182 -2.96 -3.97 -6.91
CA TRP A 182 -3.48 -3.05 -7.94
C TRP A 182 -4.96 -3.28 -8.24
N ILE A 183 -5.37 -4.54 -8.35
CA ILE A 183 -6.78 -4.90 -8.57
C ILE A 183 -7.64 -4.41 -7.38
N PHE A 184 -7.22 -4.67 -6.15
CA PHE A 184 -7.95 -4.20 -4.97
C PHE A 184 -8.04 -2.67 -4.90
N ARG A 185 -6.93 -1.96 -5.15
CA ARG A 185 -6.92 -0.49 -5.19
C ARG A 185 -7.86 0.05 -6.27
N PHE A 186 -7.87 -0.57 -7.46
CA PHE A 186 -8.78 -0.18 -8.54
C PHE A 186 -10.24 -0.43 -8.18
N ILE A 187 -10.58 -1.58 -7.59
CA ILE A 187 -11.94 -1.89 -7.15
C ILE A 187 -12.42 -0.88 -6.09
N MET A 188 -11.59 -0.55 -5.12
CA MET A 188 -11.90 0.46 -4.11
C MET A 188 -12.15 1.84 -4.74
N LEU A 189 -11.32 2.25 -5.68
CA LEU A 189 -11.47 3.52 -6.37
C LEU A 189 -12.74 3.53 -7.25
N ALA A 190 -13.04 2.43 -7.92
CA ALA A 190 -14.26 2.27 -8.71
C ALA A 190 -15.53 2.29 -7.85
N ALA A 191 -15.49 1.72 -6.66
CA ALA A 191 -16.59 1.80 -5.68
C ALA A 191 -16.85 3.25 -5.24
N VAL A 192 -15.79 4.01 -4.96
CA VAL A 192 -15.88 5.43 -4.62
C VAL A 192 -16.45 6.23 -5.82
N ALA A 193 -15.98 5.95 -7.04
CA ALA A 193 -16.52 6.56 -8.24
C ALA A 193 -18.04 6.32 -8.40
N GLY A 194 -18.46 5.08 -8.18
CA GLY A 194 -19.89 4.72 -8.17
C GLY A 194 -20.69 5.48 -7.12
N PHE A 195 -20.13 5.64 -5.93
CA PHE A 195 -20.73 6.41 -4.85
C PHE A 195 -20.85 7.90 -5.18
N ILE A 196 -19.83 8.51 -5.78
CA ILE A 196 -19.85 9.91 -6.24
C ILE A 196 -20.96 10.10 -7.29
N ILE A 197 -21.09 9.20 -8.27
CA ILE A 197 -22.13 9.26 -9.28
C ILE A 197 -23.53 9.12 -8.65
N PHE A 198 -23.67 8.24 -7.68
CA PHE A 198 -24.93 8.06 -6.95
C PHE A 198 -25.32 9.34 -6.19
N LEU A 199 -24.40 9.94 -5.45
CA LEU A 199 -24.61 11.20 -4.72
C LEU A 199 -24.92 12.35 -5.68
N SER A 200 -24.12 12.52 -6.73
CA SER A 200 -24.33 13.53 -7.77
C SER A 200 -25.72 13.43 -8.41
N GLY A 201 -26.32 12.25 -8.38
CA GLY A 201 -27.69 12.05 -8.87
C GLY A 201 -28.79 12.53 -7.94
N ARG A 202 -28.51 12.70 -6.67
CA ARG A 202 -29.49 13.21 -5.68
C ARG A 202 -29.42 14.72 -5.50
N THR A 203 -28.28 15.32 -5.77
CA THR A 203 -28.04 16.76 -5.60
C THR A 203 -28.36 17.50 -6.92
N LYS A 204 -29.17 18.55 -6.85
CA LYS A 204 -29.46 19.39 -8.01
C LYS A 204 -28.41 20.47 -8.26
N ASN A 205 -27.62 20.79 -7.25
CA ASN A 205 -26.61 21.83 -7.31
C ASN A 205 -25.21 21.22 -7.38
N MET A 206 -24.41 21.68 -8.33
CA MET A 206 -23.05 21.22 -8.58
C MET A 206 -22.14 21.40 -7.34
N MET A 207 -22.27 22.52 -6.61
CA MET A 207 -21.49 22.77 -5.39
C MET A 207 -21.78 21.77 -4.26
N VAL A 208 -23.03 21.34 -4.11
CA VAL A 208 -23.43 20.41 -3.05
C VAL A 208 -22.99 18.98 -3.34
N SER A 209 -22.63 18.65 -4.58
CA SER A 209 -22.14 17.31 -4.95
C SER A 209 -20.63 17.13 -4.71
N VAL A 210 -19.88 18.22 -4.45
CA VAL A 210 -18.45 18.22 -4.19
C VAL A 210 -18.14 18.16 -2.68
N PHE A 211 -19.06 18.69 -1.85
CA PHE A 211 -19.03 18.62 -0.38
C PHE A 211 -20.06 17.59 0.11
#